data_5fbba50d513e70b3f16d46c291b2def9
#
_entry.id   5fbba50d513e70b3f16d46c291b2def9
#
_cell.length_a   1.000
_cell.length_b   1.000
_cell.length_c   1.000
_cell.angle_alpha   90.00
_cell.angle_beta   90.00
_cell.angle_gamma   90.00
#
_symmetry.space_group_name_H-M   'P 1'
#
loop_
_entity.id
_entity.type
_entity.pdbx_description
1 polymer ?
#
loop_
_entity_poly.entity_id
_entity_poly.type
_entity_poly.pdbx_seq_one_letter_code
_entity_poly.pdbx_strand_id
1 'polypeptide(L)'
;MSMIMKILATLVAAEFVFIFYLETLATDSEKTSKVFGMTRDELGQKNVNVLFKNQGVYNGLSAVLILLAVFVFASETAVLCLMGYIVLVALYGSITSSPKIILTQGGLAILTLISAALPF
;
A
#
# COMPACT_ATOMS: atom_id res chain seq x y z
N MET A 1 15.90 12.23 -8.58
CA MET A 1 15.33 11.52 -7.41
C MET A 1 16.45 11.14 -6.47
N SER A 2 16.35 11.53 -5.20
CA SER A 2 17.37 11.22 -4.22
C SER A 2 17.43 9.73 -3.89
N MET A 3 18.55 9.26 -3.35
CA MET A 3 18.66 7.87 -2.91
C MET A 3 17.67 7.55 -1.81
N ILE A 4 17.47 8.49 -0.86
CA ILE A 4 16.50 8.30 0.23
C ILE A 4 15.10 8.13 -0.34
N MET A 5 14.72 8.95 -1.30
CA MET A 5 13.41 8.85 -1.94
C MET A 5 13.22 7.50 -2.64
N LYS A 6 14.26 7.02 -3.35
CA LYS A 6 14.20 5.72 -4.00
C LYS A 6 14.05 4.57 -3.00
N ILE A 7 14.78 4.63 -1.88
CA ILE A 7 14.71 3.61 -0.83
C ILE A 7 13.31 3.60 -0.22
N LEU A 8 12.79 4.76 0.15
CA LEU A 8 11.47 4.86 0.78
C LEU A 8 10.37 4.39 -0.18
N ALA A 9 10.41 4.81 -1.44
CA ALA A 9 9.43 4.37 -2.43
C ALA A 9 9.49 2.86 -2.65
N THR A 10 10.68 2.28 -2.65
CA THR A 10 10.85 0.82 -2.77
C THR A 10 10.25 0.11 -1.56
N LEU A 11 10.40 0.67 -0.36
CA LEU A 11 9.77 0.11 0.84
C LEU A 11 8.25 0.19 0.76
N VAL A 12 7.70 1.27 0.20
CA VAL A 12 6.25 1.35 -0.05
C VAL A 12 5.81 0.23 -0.99
N ALA A 13 6.56 0.01 -2.06
CA ALA A 13 6.25 -1.08 -2.99
C ALA A 13 6.28 -2.44 -2.29
N ALA A 14 7.27 -2.68 -1.44
CA ALA A 14 7.36 -3.93 -0.68
C ALA A 14 6.16 -4.11 0.25
N GLU A 15 5.71 -3.04 0.89
CA GLU A 15 4.53 -3.05 1.74
C GLU A 15 3.29 -3.48 0.94
N PHE A 16 3.11 -2.94 -0.26
CA PHE A 16 1.95 -3.29 -1.10
C PHE A 16 2.04 -4.70 -1.68
N VAL A 17 3.23 -5.22 -1.93
CA VAL A 17 3.41 -6.64 -2.27
C VAL A 17 2.95 -7.53 -1.11
N PHE A 18 3.31 -7.17 0.12
CA PHE A 18 2.89 -7.89 1.30
C PHE A 18 1.36 -7.87 1.47
N ILE A 19 0.74 -6.70 1.27
CA ILE A 19 -0.71 -6.57 1.33
C ILE A 19 -1.37 -7.42 0.25
N PHE A 20 -0.83 -7.43 -0.97
CA PHE A 20 -1.31 -8.31 -2.04
C PHE A 20 -1.30 -9.78 -1.60
N TYR A 21 -0.20 -10.21 -1.00
CA TYR A 21 -0.10 -11.58 -0.50
C TYR A 21 -1.22 -11.88 0.50
N LEU A 22 -1.39 -11.01 1.51
CA LEU A 22 -2.41 -11.21 2.53
C LEU A 22 -3.82 -11.25 1.93
N GLU A 23 -4.13 -10.30 1.05
CA GLU A 23 -5.49 -10.13 0.54
C GLU A 23 -5.85 -11.12 -0.55
N THR A 24 -4.92 -11.47 -1.43
CA THR A 24 -5.22 -12.29 -2.61
C THR A 24 -4.84 -13.76 -2.42
N LEU A 25 -3.66 -14.02 -1.85
CA LEU A 25 -3.13 -15.39 -1.75
C LEU A 25 -3.43 -16.05 -0.40
N ALA A 26 -3.55 -15.27 0.65
CA ALA A 26 -3.77 -15.75 2.01
C ALA A 26 -5.00 -15.07 2.64
N THR A 27 -6.07 -14.93 1.88
CA THR A 27 -7.25 -14.10 2.20
C THR A 27 -7.85 -14.42 3.56
N ASP A 28 -8.09 -15.68 3.86
CA ASP A 28 -8.74 -16.11 5.10
C ASP A 28 -7.74 -16.73 6.10
N SER A 29 -6.47 -16.39 5.99
CA SER A 29 -5.44 -16.87 6.90
C SER A 29 -5.54 -16.18 8.26
N GLU A 30 -4.91 -16.80 9.28
CA GLU A 30 -4.85 -16.22 10.60
C GLU A 30 -4.13 -14.87 10.61
N LYS A 31 -3.06 -14.74 9.81
CA LYS A 31 -2.30 -13.50 9.72
C LYS A 31 -3.15 -12.37 9.13
N THR A 32 -3.89 -12.65 8.06
CA THR A 32 -4.80 -11.67 7.45
C THR A 32 -5.89 -11.27 8.43
N SER A 33 -6.45 -12.24 9.15
CA SER A 33 -7.43 -12.00 10.21
C SER A 33 -6.89 -11.00 11.24
N LYS A 34 -5.67 -11.19 11.70
CA LYS A 34 -5.06 -10.29 12.70
C LYS A 34 -4.80 -8.90 12.13
N VAL A 35 -4.27 -8.82 10.91
CA VAL A 35 -3.90 -7.54 10.29
C VAL A 35 -5.14 -6.69 10.05
N PHE A 36 -6.22 -7.28 9.54
CA PHE A 36 -7.42 -6.53 9.18
C PHE A 36 -8.49 -6.48 10.28
N GLY A 37 -8.27 -7.20 11.39
CA GLY A 37 -9.22 -7.20 12.51
C GLY A 37 -10.55 -7.85 12.15
N MET A 38 -10.54 -8.85 11.28
CA MET A 38 -11.71 -9.60 10.85
C MET A 38 -11.53 -11.08 11.18
N THR A 39 -12.63 -11.77 11.49
CA THR A 39 -12.55 -13.21 11.75
C THR A 39 -12.28 -13.97 10.46
N ARG A 40 -11.70 -15.17 10.59
CA ARG A 40 -11.46 -16.03 9.43
C ARG A 40 -12.76 -16.42 8.75
N ASP A 41 -13.84 -16.60 9.53
CA ASP A 41 -15.15 -16.90 8.97
C ASP A 41 -15.67 -15.75 8.12
N GLU A 42 -15.50 -14.50 8.59
CA GLU A 42 -15.89 -13.32 7.82
C GLU A 42 -15.09 -13.23 6.51
N LEU A 43 -13.78 -13.46 6.58
CA LEU A 43 -12.91 -13.43 5.41
C LEU A 43 -13.20 -14.55 4.42
N GLY A 44 -13.75 -15.66 4.90
CA GLY A 44 -14.13 -16.81 4.08
C GLY A 44 -15.49 -16.67 3.40
N GLN A 45 -16.32 -15.69 3.79
CA GLN A 45 -17.60 -15.46 3.13
C GLN A 45 -17.36 -15.09 1.67
N LYS A 46 -18.16 -15.68 0.77
CA LYS A 46 -17.92 -15.60 -0.67
C LYS A 46 -17.72 -14.16 -1.16
N ASN A 47 -18.62 -13.25 -0.80
CA ASN A 47 -18.53 -11.87 -1.29
C ASN A 47 -17.33 -11.13 -0.71
N VAL A 48 -17.07 -11.29 0.58
CA VAL A 48 -15.91 -10.67 1.25
C VAL A 48 -14.61 -11.21 0.68
N ASN A 49 -14.54 -12.54 0.49
CA ASN A 49 -13.34 -13.19 -0.04
C ASN A 49 -13.00 -12.68 -1.44
N VAL A 50 -13.99 -12.57 -2.31
CA VAL A 50 -13.81 -12.07 -3.68
C VAL A 50 -13.36 -10.61 -3.65
N LEU A 51 -13.97 -9.77 -2.81
CA LEU A 51 -13.60 -8.37 -2.70
C LEU A 51 -12.15 -8.20 -2.21
N PHE A 52 -11.74 -8.98 -1.20
CA PHE A 52 -10.37 -8.96 -0.71
C PHE A 52 -9.37 -9.38 -1.80
N LYS A 53 -9.68 -10.43 -2.56
CA LYS A 53 -8.81 -10.89 -3.64
C LYS A 53 -8.63 -9.82 -4.72
N ASN A 54 -9.72 -9.16 -5.10
CA ASN A 54 -9.66 -8.09 -6.08
C ASN A 54 -8.87 -6.88 -5.55
N GLN A 55 -9.11 -6.51 -4.31
CA GLN A 55 -8.37 -5.40 -3.67
C GLN A 55 -6.88 -5.70 -3.61
N GLY A 56 -6.51 -6.95 -3.32
CA GLY A 56 -5.12 -7.37 -3.31
C GLY A 56 -4.44 -7.20 -4.66
N VAL A 57 -5.14 -7.50 -5.76
CA VAL A 57 -4.60 -7.30 -7.10
C VAL A 57 -4.34 -5.81 -7.36
N TYR A 58 -5.27 -4.93 -6.99
CA TYR A 58 -5.04 -3.48 -7.09
C TYR A 58 -3.79 -3.07 -6.31
N ASN A 59 -3.63 -3.59 -5.10
CA ASN A 59 -2.47 -3.27 -4.26
C ASN A 59 -1.17 -3.81 -4.86
N GLY A 60 -1.20 -5.03 -5.40
CA GLY A 60 -0.03 -5.61 -6.05
C GLY A 60 0.39 -4.84 -7.30
N LEU A 61 -0.59 -4.42 -8.10
CA LEU A 61 -0.31 -3.60 -9.28
C LEU A 61 0.19 -2.22 -8.90
N SER A 62 -0.26 -1.66 -7.77
CA SER A 62 0.29 -0.41 -7.25
C SER A 62 1.78 -0.54 -6.98
N ALA A 63 2.21 -1.67 -6.41
CA ALA A 63 3.64 -1.94 -6.20
C ALA A 63 4.40 -1.97 -7.52
N VAL A 64 3.84 -2.61 -8.54
CA VAL A 64 4.46 -2.65 -9.89
C VAL A 64 4.61 -1.23 -10.44
N LEU A 65 3.57 -0.41 -10.34
CA LEU A 65 3.61 0.96 -10.83
C LEU A 65 4.68 1.79 -10.10
N ILE A 66 4.82 1.62 -8.80
CA ILE A 66 5.84 2.31 -8.02
C ILE A 66 7.24 1.92 -8.51
N LEU A 67 7.49 0.62 -8.68
CA LEU A 67 8.79 0.13 -9.14
C LEU A 67 9.10 0.61 -10.55
N LEU A 68 8.10 0.64 -11.45
CA LEU A 68 8.28 1.20 -12.79
C LEU A 68 8.62 2.69 -12.73
N ALA A 69 7.93 3.44 -11.89
CA ALA A 69 8.17 4.87 -11.75
C ALA A 69 9.57 5.17 -11.23
N VAL A 70 10.06 4.35 -10.29
CA VAL A 70 11.38 4.56 -9.67
C VAL A 70 12.50 4.10 -10.60
N PHE A 71 12.41 2.88 -11.12
CA PHE A 71 13.56 2.21 -11.75
C PHE A 71 13.53 2.20 -13.27
N VAL A 72 12.34 2.18 -13.89
CA VAL A 72 12.23 2.12 -15.34
C VAL A 72 12.10 3.52 -15.94
N PHE A 73 11.12 4.28 -15.46
CA PHE A 73 10.87 5.62 -15.99
C PHE A 73 11.71 6.68 -15.27
N ALA A 74 12.21 6.37 -14.07
CA ALA A 74 12.99 7.29 -13.25
C ALA A 74 12.30 8.66 -13.15
N SER A 75 10.98 8.66 -12.95
CA SER A 75 10.16 9.86 -12.94
C SER A 75 9.78 10.23 -11.52
N GLU A 76 10.38 11.30 -11.00
CA GLU A 76 10.04 11.82 -9.69
C GLU A 76 8.57 12.24 -9.64
N THR A 77 8.07 12.86 -10.70
CA THR A 77 6.66 13.29 -10.78
C THR A 77 5.73 12.09 -10.64
N ALA A 78 6.02 10.99 -11.32
CA ALA A 78 5.20 9.77 -11.22
C ALA A 78 5.22 9.21 -9.80
N VAL A 79 6.39 9.19 -9.15
CA VAL A 79 6.50 8.72 -7.77
C VAL A 79 5.68 9.60 -6.84
N LEU A 80 5.78 10.91 -6.98
CA LEU A 80 5.01 11.85 -6.15
C LEU A 80 3.50 11.67 -6.34
N CYS A 81 3.05 11.48 -7.57
CA CYS A 81 1.64 11.23 -7.85
C CYS A 81 1.15 9.94 -7.20
N LEU A 82 1.94 8.88 -7.29
CA LEU A 82 1.58 7.59 -6.69
C LEU A 82 1.56 7.67 -5.16
N MET A 83 2.53 8.37 -4.55
CA MET A 83 2.57 8.55 -3.10
C MET A 83 1.38 9.37 -2.62
N GLY A 84 1.04 10.45 -3.33
CA GLY A 84 -0.14 11.26 -3.02
C GLY A 84 -1.42 10.43 -3.10
N TYR A 85 -1.55 9.62 -4.13
CA TYR A 85 -2.66 8.69 -4.28
C TYR A 85 -2.78 7.74 -3.07
N ILE A 86 -1.67 7.15 -2.67
CA ILE A 86 -1.65 6.22 -1.52
C ILE A 86 -2.07 6.92 -0.24
N VAL A 87 -1.55 8.13 0.00
CA VAL A 87 -1.90 8.90 1.20
C VAL A 87 -3.39 9.22 1.22
N LEU A 88 -3.95 9.62 0.08
CA LEU A 88 -5.38 9.93 0.02
C LEU A 88 -6.25 8.70 0.27
N VAL A 89 -5.87 7.54 -0.29
CA VAL A 89 -6.58 6.29 -0.03
C VAL A 89 -6.49 5.90 1.45
N ALA A 90 -5.30 6.03 2.04
CA ALA A 90 -5.10 5.73 3.45
C ALA A 90 -5.89 6.69 4.35
N LEU A 91 -5.98 7.96 3.96
CA LEU A 91 -6.75 8.95 4.69
C LEU A 91 -8.23 8.57 4.71
N TYR A 92 -8.78 8.19 3.56
CA TYR A 92 -10.18 7.75 3.50
C TYR A 92 -10.41 6.51 4.37
N GLY A 93 -9.50 5.55 4.32
CA GLY A 93 -9.57 4.36 5.18
C GLY A 93 -9.51 4.70 6.66
N SER A 94 -8.72 5.72 7.03
CA SER A 94 -8.63 6.18 8.42
C SER A 94 -9.94 6.79 8.91
N ILE A 95 -10.65 7.49 8.05
CA ILE A 95 -11.92 8.11 8.39
C ILE A 95 -13.04 7.07 8.48
N THR A 96 -13.06 6.10 7.58
CA THR A 96 -14.17 5.15 7.44
C THR A 96 -13.98 3.85 8.19
N SER A 97 -12.76 3.47 8.54
CA SER A 97 -12.45 2.18 9.16
C SER A 97 -11.69 2.35 10.47
N SER A 98 -10.38 2.67 10.40
CA SER A 98 -9.54 2.76 11.59
C SER A 98 -8.54 3.92 11.44
N PRO A 99 -8.43 4.81 12.46
CA PRO A 99 -7.47 5.91 12.40
C PRO A 99 -6.01 5.48 12.21
N LYS A 100 -5.66 4.26 12.57
CA LYS A 100 -4.29 3.76 12.43
C LYS A 100 -3.89 3.55 10.97
N ILE A 101 -4.84 3.45 10.04
CA ILE A 101 -4.56 3.17 8.64
C ILE A 101 -3.67 4.24 8.00
N ILE A 102 -3.84 5.51 8.39
CA ILE A 102 -2.98 6.57 7.85
C ILE A 102 -1.51 6.33 8.19
N LEU A 103 -1.22 5.75 9.35
CA LEU A 103 0.15 5.41 9.76
C LEU A 103 0.62 4.09 9.15
N THR A 104 -0.24 3.06 9.16
CA THR A 104 0.17 1.72 8.72
C THR A 104 0.26 1.60 7.19
N GLN A 105 -0.61 2.26 6.45
CA GLN A 105 -0.61 2.21 4.99
C GLN A 105 -0.04 3.47 4.34
N GLY A 106 -0.18 4.62 4.99
CA GLY A 106 0.26 5.89 4.46
C GLY A 106 1.60 6.38 5.00
N GLY A 107 2.11 5.80 6.10
CA GLY A 107 3.28 6.33 6.79
C GLY A 107 4.52 6.42 5.92
N LEU A 108 4.89 5.33 5.25
CA LEU A 108 6.05 5.31 4.36
C LEU A 108 5.86 6.21 3.14
N ALA A 109 4.63 6.30 2.62
CA ALA A 109 4.33 7.19 1.50
C ALA A 109 4.48 8.66 1.92
N ILE A 110 4.05 9.01 3.13
CA ILE A 110 4.23 10.35 3.68
C ILE A 110 5.73 10.65 3.81
N LEU A 111 6.51 9.73 4.33
CA LEU A 111 7.96 9.91 4.44
C LEU A 111 8.61 10.09 3.07
N THR A 112 8.14 9.37 2.06
CA THR A 112 8.63 9.53 0.69
C THR A 112 8.35 10.93 0.17
N LEU A 113 7.14 11.44 0.38
CA LEU A 113 6.77 12.80 -0.01
C LEU A 113 7.61 13.84 0.70
N ILE A 114 7.85 13.66 2.01
CA ILE A 114 8.69 14.57 2.78
C ILE A 114 10.11 14.55 2.24
N SER A 115 10.65 13.38 1.90
CA SER A 115 12.01 13.26 1.39
C SER A 115 12.19 14.03 0.08
N ALA A 116 11.16 14.15 -0.73
CA ALA A 116 11.21 14.89 -1.99
C ALA A 116 11.37 16.40 -1.77
N ALA A 117 10.96 16.91 -0.62
CA ALA A 117 11.09 18.34 -0.27
C ALA A 117 12.44 18.66 0.38
N LEU A 118 13.25 17.66 0.69
CA LEU A 118 14.55 17.85 1.34
C LEU A 118 15.64 18.04 0.28
N PRO A 119 16.76 18.73 0.64
CA PRO A 119 17.81 19.07 -0.33
C PRO A 119 18.76 17.91 -0.65
N PHE A 120 18.48 16.72 -0.20
CA PHE A 120 19.35 15.56 -0.48
C PHE A 120 18.61 14.34 -0.98
#